data_cc7c5f3affec907475d01bb97916417a
#
_entry.id   cc7c5f3affec907475d01bb97916417a
#
_cell.length_a   1.000
_cell.length_b   1.000
_cell.length_c   1.000
_cell.angle_alpha   90.00
_cell.angle_beta   90.00
_cell.angle_gamma   90.00
#
_symmetry.space_group_name_H-M   'P 1'
#
loop_
_entity.id
_entity.type
_entity.pdbx_description
1 polymer ?
#
loop_
_entity_poly.entity_id
_entity_poly.type
_entity_poly.pdbx_seq_one_letter_code
_entity_poly.pdbx_strand_id
1 'polypeptide(L)'
;MSKESIFTGLNNPAINTVWSEDLSLSDSIGFTPREVSQLLDYFGLASRSEDVKLWYEGYKFAGKDIYCPWDVINFADQAIKSGKPRTFEPRNYWANTSSNEAIQDFLGFLGEQDAEKMQTLVDGKSIEIDVNDQLNYGNMKEHRSQDFWTLLLATGYLTLVNSSPKGSSNTTYEVKIPNREILETFKTNIQAYFSTGNPSYAQSAQAIVHAILAGRTNEVSVLLKTLLRGFVSVRDTATKTPSENFYHGFLNGIFSCAGSLVSNYKSQPEAGNGYADIAFLSETTTGRIGVVIEIKYCKDPDDLYEAAEAAISQIHGKGYGAYFDKLGCPRKLVYGIAFCRKDCAVTSGELPHGS
;
A
#
# COMPACT_ATOMS: atom_id res chain seq x y z
N MET A 1 13.15 0.73 19.10
CA MET A 1 13.35 -0.02 20.38
C MET A 1 12.66 0.75 21.49
N SER A 2 11.85 0.11 22.32
CA SER A 2 11.21 0.80 23.43
C SER A 2 12.21 1.10 24.54
N LYS A 3 12.06 2.24 25.20
CA LYS A 3 12.94 2.67 26.31
C LYS A 3 13.02 1.67 27.45
N GLU A 4 12.02 0.82 27.66
CA GLU A 4 11.93 -0.08 28.83
C GLU A 4 12.77 -1.35 28.75
N SER A 5 13.10 -1.84 27.56
CA SER A 5 13.78 -3.15 27.42
C SER A 5 15.31 -3.09 27.50
N ILE A 6 15.92 -1.90 27.37
CA ILE A 6 17.37 -1.75 27.25
C ILE A 6 17.97 -0.91 28.39
N PHE A 7 17.19 -0.03 29.03
CA PHE A 7 17.70 1.02 29.90
C PHE A 7 17.34 0.87 31.37
N THR A 8 16.73 -0.22 31.79
CA THR A 8 16.50 -0.52 33.21
C THR A 8 17.84 -0.66 33.92
N GLY A 9 18.19 0.34 34.72
CA GLY A 9 19.43 0.37 35.51
C GLY A 9 20.58 1.17 34.91
N LEU A 10 20.42 1.79 33.74
CA LEU A 10 21.42 2.72 33.18
C LEU A 10 21.13 4.16 33.62
N ASN A 11 22.15 4.85 34.12
CA ASN A 11 22.09 6.28 34.43
C ASN A 11 22.44 7.11 33.18
N ASN A 12 21.59 8.06 32.81
CA ASN A 12 21.80 9.04 31.75
C ASN A 12 22.16 8.45 30.35
N PRO A 13 21.39 7.50 29.81
CA PRO A 13 21.63 7.04 28.45
C PRO A 13 21.31 8.15 27.44
N ALA A 14 22.21 8.40 26.48
CA ALA A 14 21.90 9.19 25.31
C ALA A 14 21.10 8.30 24.31
N ILE A 15 19.88 8.72 24.00
CA ILE A 15 19.01 7.98 23.09
C ILE A 15 19.06 8.63 21.71
N ASN A 16 19.65 7.94 20.75
CA ASN A 16 19.59 8.33 19.33
C ASN A 16 18.43 7.61 18.65
N THR A 17 17.53 8.37 18.08
CA THR A 17 16.40 7.90 17.27
C THR A 17 16.60 8.28 15.82
N VAL A 18 15.80 7.71 14.92
CA VAL A 18 15.85 8.06 13.48
C VAL A 18 15.49 9.52 13.21
N TRP A 19 14.85 10.21 14.16
CA TRP A 19 14.53 11.65 14.11
C TRP A 19 15.45 12.51 14.99
N SER A 20 16.54 11.95 15.56
CA SER A 20 17.52 12.75 16.29
C SER A 20 18.32 13.62 15.32
N GLU A 21 18.63 14.85 15.79
CA GLU A 21 19.47 15.77 15.02
C GLU A 21 20.97 15.52 15.24
N ASP A 22 21.35 14.56 16.09
CA ASP A 22 22.75 14.22 16.33
C ASP A 22 23.38 13.55 15.10
N LEU A 23 24.33 14.24 14.51
CA LEU A 23 25.06 13.83 13.31
C LEU A 23 26.17 12.79 13.59
N SER A 24 26.53 12.56 14.85
CA SER A 24 27.73 11.79 15.22
C SER A 24 27.67 10.32 14.78
N LEU A 25 26.47 9.74 14.66
CA LEU A 25 26.26 8.34 14.27
C LEU A 25 25.47 8.18 12.97
N SER A 26 25.20 9.27 12.25
CA SER A 26 24.27 9.26 11.10
C SER A 26 24.71 8.38 9.92
N ASP A 27 26.02 8.13 9.77
CA ASP A 27 26.61 7.28 8.73
C ASP A 27 27.24 5.98 9.27
N SER A 28 26.96 5.65 10.54
CA SER A 28 27.51 4.45 11.19
C SER A 28 26.52 3.30 11.27
N ILE A 29 25.25 3.51 10.89
CA ILE A 29 24.16 2.53 11.06
C ILE A 29 23.64 1.95 9.75
N GLY A 30 24.27 2.29 8.61
CA GLY A 30 23.91 1.79 7.28
C GLY A 30 24.99 2.12 6.27
N PHE A 31 24.78 1.73 5.01
CA PHE A 31 25.71 2.08 3.93
C PHE A 31 25.38 3.46 3.37
N THR A 32 26.42 4.27 3.20
CA THR A 32 26.34 5.51 2.47
C THR A 32 26.26 5.24 0.95
N PRO A 33 25.78 6.19 0.13
CA PRO A 33 25.77 6.04 -1.33
C PRO A 33 27.17 5.74 -1.91
N ARG A 34 28.22 6.29 -1.31
CA ARG A 34 29.59 6.04 -1.71
C ARG A 34 30.03 4.59 -1.47
N GLU A 35 29.70 4.04 -0.29
CA GLU A 35 30.04 2.66 0.06
C GLU A 35 29.28 1.67 -0.83
N VAL A 36 27.99 1.94 -1.12
CA VAL A 36 27.19 1.13 -2.05
C VAL A 36 27.80 1.16 -3.45
N SER A 37 28.20 2.34 -3.95
CA SER A 37 28.89 2.43 -5.25
C SER A 37 30.17 1.59 -5.28
N GLN A 38 31.02 1.68 -4.24
CA GLN A 38 32.24 0.89 -4.14
C GLN A 38 31.96 -0.62 -4.09
N LEU A 39 30.93 -1.04 -3.37
CA LEU A 39 30.52 -2.44 -3.29
C LEU A 39 30.03 -2.95 -4.65
N LEU A 40 29.20 -2.20 -5.34
CA LEU A 40 28.69 -2.57 -6.65
C LEU A 40 29.81 -2.62 -7.70
N ASP A 41 30.77 -1.69 -7.67
CA ASP A 41 31.96 -1.71 -8.53
C ASP A 41 32.79 -2.95 -8.27
N TYR A 42 33.07 -3.29 -7.00
CA TYR A 42 33.86 -4.45 -6.61
C TYR A 42 33.27 -5.77 -7.14
N PHE A 43 31.94 -5.88 -7.13
CA PHE A 43 31.21 -7.07 -7.61
C PHE A 43 30.86 -7.03 -9.11
N GLY A 44 31.24 -5.99 -9.85
CA GLY A 44 30.93 -5.84 -11.27
C GLY A 44 29.46 -5.56 -11.54
N LEU A 45 28.74 -4.95 -10.56
CA LEU A 45 27.33 -4.61 -10.58
C LEU A 45 27.06 -3.11 -10.78
N ALA A 46 28.06 -2.30 -11.16
CA ALA A 46 27.93 -0.85 -11.34
C ALA A 46 26.74 -0.45 -12.24
N SER A 47 26.46 -1.25 -13.29
CA SER A 47 25.31 -1.02 -14.18
C SER A 47 23.94 -1.18 -13.52
N ARG A 48 23.89 -1.66 -12.28
CA ARG A 48 22.65 -1.87 -11.51
C ARG A 48 22.45 -0.84 -10.39
N SER A 49 23.28 0.22 -10.39
CA SER A 49 23.22 1.26 -9.35
C SER A 49 21.86 1.92 -9.23
N GLU A 50 21.20 2.22 -10.36
CA GLU A 50 19.85 2.84 -10.36
C GLU A 50 18.77 1.90 -9.80
N ASP A 51 18.87 0.61 -10.11
CA ASP A 51 17.94 -0.38 -9.55
C ASP A 51 18.12 -0.52 -8.04
N VAL A 52 19.38 -0.62 -7.58
CA VAL A 52 19.70 -0.69 -6.15
C VAL A 52 19.26 0.57 -5.42
N LYS A 53 19.41 1.72 -6.07
CA LYS A 53 18.92 3.01 -5.55
C LYS A 53 17.41 3.02 -5.41
N LEU A 54 16.66 2.65 -6.45
CA LEU A 54 15.20 2.64 -6.46
C LEU A 54 14.64 1.70 -5.39
N TRP A 55 15.28 0.55 -5.19
CA TRP A 55 14.76 -0.50 -4.32
C TRP A 55 15.18 -0.37 -2.87
N TYR A 56 16.41 0.13 -2.55
CA TYR A 56 17.02 -0.01 -1.23
C TYR A 56 17.57 1.29 -0.63
N GLU A 57 17.55 2.41 -1.38
CA GLU A 57 17.88 3.74 -0.85
C GLU A 57 16.66 4.39 -0.19
N GLY A 58 16.86 5.50 0.48
CA GLY A 58 15.81 6.43 0.84
C GLY A 58 15.63 6.64 2.32
N TYR A 59 16.39 5.93 3.16
CA TYR A 59 16.44 6.25 4.59
C TYR A 59 17.24 7.53 4.82
N LYS A 60 16.74 8.40 5.70
CA LYS A 60 17.44 9.63 6.09
C LYS A 60 17.72 9.64 7.57
N PHE A 61 19.01 9.77 7.92
CA PHE A 61 19.47 9.92 9.29
C PHE A 61 20.25 11.24 9.40
N ALA A 62 19.71 12.18 10.18
CA ALA A 62 20.27 13.52 10.31
C ALA A 62 20.61 14.17 8.94
N GLY A 63 19.73 14.00 7.95
CA GLY A 63 19.87 14.56 6.60
C GLY A 63 20.77 13.80 5.63
N LYS A 64 21.46 12.73 6.06
CA LYS A 64 22.25 11.87 5.19
C LYS A 64 21.40 10.73 4.62
N ASP A 65 21.57 10.43 3.32
CA ASP A 65 20.93 9.29 2.68
C ASP A 65 21.70 8.01 3.03
N ILE A 66 20.95 6.99 3.45
CA ILE A 66 21.48 5.72 3.94
C ILE A 66 20.71 4.56 3.28
N TYR A 67 21.45 3.51 2.91
CA TYR A 67 20.91 2.23 2.45
C TYR A 67 20.89 1.22 3.59
N CYS A 68 19.91 0.32 3.58
CA CYS A 68 19.91 -0.85 4.44
C CYS A 68 21.00 -1.83 3.98
N PRO A 69 22.01 -2.13 4.80
CA PRO A 69 23.11 -3.03 4.39
C PRO A 69 22.62 -4.44 4.04
N TRP A 70 21.63 -4.95 4.78
CA TRP A 70 21.06 -6.28 4.55
C TRP A 70 20.55 -6.44 3.13
N ASP A 71 19.82 -5.46 2.60
CA ASP A 71 19.19 -5.55 1.30
C ASP A 71 20.20 -5.45 0.16
N VAL A 72 21.14 -4.51 0.29
CA VAL A 72 22.22 -4.32 -0.69
C VAL A 72 23.13 -5.56 -0.80
N ILE A 73 23.50 -6.15 0.35
CA ILE A 73 24.36 -7.35 0.40
C ILE A 73 23.61 -8.55 -0.20
N ASN A 74 22.33 -8.76 0.17
CA ASN A 74 21.54 -9.87 -0.37
C ASN A 74 21.32 -9.73 -1.87
N PHE A 75 21.07 -8.53 -2.37
CA PHE A 75 20.97 -8.28 -3.81
C PHE A 75 22.25 -8.66 -4.51
N ALA A 76 23.40 -8.17 -4.04
CA ALA A 76 24.70 -8.43 -4.65
C ALA A 76 25.04 -9.94 -4.64
N ASP A 77 24.87 -10.61 -3.52
CA ASP A 77 25.10 -12.05 -3.36
C ASP A 77 24.22 -12.88 -4.32
N GLN A 78 22.92 -12.61 -4.37
CA GLN A 78 22.00 -13.36 -5.23
C GLN A 78 22.20 -13.04 -6.72
N ALA A 79 22.48 -11.79 -7.07
CA ALA A 79 22.80 -11.42 -8.44
C ALA A 79 24.00 -12.19 -8.97
N ILE A 80 25.06 -12.32 -8.18
CA ILE A 80 26.25 -13.09 -8.53
C ILE A 80 25.94 -14.58 -8.64
N LYS A 81 25.25 -15.16 -7.65
CA LYS A 81 24.88 -16.58 -7.61
C LYS A 81 23.94 -16.99 -8.76
N SER A 82 23.17 -16.06 -9.29
CA SER A 82 22.26 -16.32 -10.41
C SER A 82 22.99 -16.64 -11.72
N GLY A 83 24.27 -16.32 -11.84
CA GLY A 83 25.05 -16.41 -13.08
C GLY A 83 24.64 -15.37 -14.15
N LYS A 84 23.68 -14.52 -13.86
CA LYS A 84 23.17 -13.46 -14.75
C LYS A 84 23.05 -12.12 -14.02
N PRO A 85 24.13 -11.60 -13.46
CA PRO A 85 24.06 -10.45 -12.54
C PRO A 85 23.50 -9.19 -13.19
N ARG A 86 23.66 -8.99 -14.49
CA ARG A 86 23.17 -7.80 -15.22
C ARG A 86 21.65 -7.78 -15.43
N THR A 87 20.99 -8.93 -15.37
CA THR A 87 19.54 -9.08 -15.61
C THR A 87 18.81 -9.61 -14.38
N PHE A 88 19.51 -9.74 -13.25
CA PHE A 88 18.89 -10.19 -12.01
C PHE A 88 17.99 -9.10 -11.45
N GLU A 89 16.71 -9.41 -11.26
CA GLU A 89 15.73 -8.45 -10.75
C GLU A 89 15.87 -8.28 -9.22
N PRO A 90 15.87 -7.03 -8.71
CA PRO A 90 15.80 -6.77 -7.28
C PRO A 90 14.57 -7.41 -6.65
N ARG A 91 14.67 -7.76 -5.38
CA ARG A 91 13.62 -8.45 -4.63
C ARG A 91 13.43 -7.82 -3.27
N ASN A 92 12.32 -8.15 -2.63
CA ASN A 92 12.07 -7.78 -1.26
C ASN A 92 12.79 -8.76 -0.32
N TYR A 93 13.82 -8.29 0.38
CA TYR A 93 14.58 -9.06 1.38
C TYR A 93 14.13 -8.76 2.80
N TRP A 94 13.47 -7.63 2.99
CA TRP A 94 13.08 -7.13 4.31
C TRP A 94 11.79 -7.75 4.83
N ALA A 95 10.85 -8.13 3.97
CA ALA A 95 9.51 -8.61 4.32
C ALA A 95 9.50 -9.80 5.30
N ASN A 96 10.55 -10.62 5.32
CA ASN A 96 10.64 -11.83 6.16
C ASN A 96 11.56 -11.65 7.38
N THR A 97 12.08 -10.45 7.64
CA THR A 97 13.07 -10.22 8.70
C THR A 97 12.49 -9.63 9.98
N SER A 98 11.30 -9.04 9.92
CA SER A 98 10.63 -8.42 11.08
C SER A 98 9.28 -9.05 11.35
N SER A 99 8.94 -9.19 12.64
CA SER A 99 7.57 -9.50 13.05
C SER A 99 6.66 -8.30 12.79
N ASN A 100 5.67 -8.48 11.94
CA ASN A 100 4.66 -7.45 11.65
C ASN A 100 3.52 -7.44 12.69
N GLU A 101 3.59 -8.28 13.71
CA GLU A 101 2.53 -8.45 14.74
C GLU A 101 2.18 -7.12 15.42
N ALA A 102 3.19 -6.36 15.82
CA ALA A 102 2.97 -5.08 16.49
C ALA A 102 2.23 -4.06 15.60
N ILE A 103 2.46 -4.09 14.28
CA ILE A 103 1.75 -3.24 13.32
C ILE A 103 0.31 -3.74 13.14
N GLN A 104 0.14 -5.05 13.03
CA GLN A 104 -1.17 -5.67 12.89
C GLN A 104 -2.09 -5.37 14.07
N ASP A 105 -1.54 -5.33 15.29
CA ASP A 105 -2.29 -5.00 16.50
C ASP A 105 -2.90 -3.58 16.46
N PHE A 106 -2.22 -2.62 15.85
CA PHE A 106 -2.74 -1.25 15.71
C PHE A 106 -3.79 -1.10 14.62
N LEU A 107 -3.67 -1.88 13.55
CA LEU A 107 -4.50 -1.67 12.35
C LEU A 107 -6.00 -1.69 12.65
N GLY A 108 -6.47 -2.52 13.60
CA GLY A 108 -7.87 -2.60 14.02
C GLY A 108 -8.42 -1.35 14.73
N PHE A 109 -7.56 -0.42 15.12
CA PHE A 109 -7.92 0.78 15.89
C PHE A 109 -7.72 2.07 15.10
N LEU A 110 -7.23 1.98 13.86
CA LEU A 110 -6.99 3.14 12.99
C LEU A 110 -8.30 3.71 12.46
N GLY A 111 -8.36 5.04 12.37
CA GLY A 111 -9.48 5.78 11.84
C GLY A 111 -9.34 6.11 10.35
N GLU A 112 -10.33 6.82 9.82
CA GLU A 112 -10.37 7.25 8.42
C GLU A 112 -9.17 8.12 8.04
N GLN A 113 -8.75 9.05 8.91
CA GLN A 113 -7.59 9.90 8.67
C GLN A 113 -6.29 9.09 8.52
N ASP A 114 -6.16 8.00 9.26
CA ASP A 114 -5.02 7.11 9.15
C ASP A 114 -5.06 6.33 7.83
N ALA A 115 -6.25 5.90 7.39
CA ALA A 115 -6.43 5.27 6.08
C ALA A 115 -6.09 6.23 4.92
N GLU A 116 -6.50 7.50 5.00
CA GLU A 116 -6.12 8.53 4.01
C GLU A 116 -4.60 8.77 3.99
N LYS A 117 -3.97 8.83 5.17
CA LYS A 117 -2.51 8.95 5.28
C LYS A 117 -1.80 7.74 4.67
N MET A 118 -2.28 6.51 4.96
CA MET A 118 -1.72 5.28 4.37
C MET A 118 -1.83 5.30 2.84
N GLN A 119 -2.97 5.70 2.29
CA GLN A 119 -3.13 5.80 0.84
C GLN A 119 -2.20 6.85 0.23
N THR A 120 -2.10 8.03 0.86
CA THR A 120 -1.18 9.10 0.43
C THR A 120 0.26 8.60 0.33
N LEU A 121 0.68 7.77 1.30
CA LEU A 121 2.01 7.15 1.29
C LEU A 121 2.16 6.11 0.16
N VAL A 122 1.14 5.27 -0.07
CA VAL A 122 1.14 4.28 -1.17
C VAL A 122 1.21 4.94 -2.54
N ASP A 123 0.64 6.16 -2.67
CA ASP A 123 0.73 6.99 -3.88
C ASP A 123 2.11 7.66 -4.05
N GLY A 124 3.07 7.37 -3.18
CA GLY A 124 4.43 7.92 -3.24
C GLY A 124 4.57 9.35 -2.73
N LYS A 125 3.55 9.87 -2.02
CA LYS A 125 3.57 11.21 -1.44
C LYS A 125 4.01 11.17 0.02
N SER A 126 4.32 12.34 0.59
CA SER A 126 4.63 12.51 2.01
C SER A 126 3.39 12.86 2.81
N ILE A 127 3.42 12.56 4.11
CA ILE A 127 2.42 12.94 5.09
C ILE A 127 3.06 13.60 6.30
N GLU A 128 2.26 14.31 7.09
CA GLU A 128 2.68 14.84 8.38
C GLU A 128 2.19 13.91 9.50
N ILE A 129 3.10 13.61 10.43
CA ILE A 129 2.84 12.82 11.64
C ILE A 129 3.36 13.53 12.87
N ASP A 130 2.68 13.33 13.98
CA ASP A 130 3.22 13.70 15.29
C ASP A 130 3.93 12.50 15.90
N VAL A 131 5.19 12.70 16.30
CA VAL A 131 6.02 11.65 16.89
C VAL A 131 5.86 11.65 18.41
N ASN A 132 5.68 10.48 18.99
CA ASN A 132 5.64 10.27 20.43
C ASN A 132 7.02 9.82 20.94
N ASP A 133 7.81 10.75 21.47
CA ASP A 133 9.14 10.46 22.05
C ASP A 133 9.09 9.57 23.30
N GLN A 134 7.92 9.41 23.91
CA GLN A 134 7.70 8.59 25.09
C GLN A 134 7.14 7.20 24.77
N LEU A 135 7.13 6.82 23.48
CA LEU A 135 6.59 5.52 23.05
C LEU A 135 7.35 4.37 23.72
N ASN A 136 6.62 3.50 24.40
CA ASN A 136 7.11 2.29 25.02
C ASN A 136 6.06 1.18 24.92
N TYR A 137 6.42 -0.07 25.25
CA TYR A 137 5.48 -1.21 25.14
C TYR A 137 4.24 -1.08 26.03
N GLY A 138 4.34 -0.33 27.14
CA GLY A 138 3.22 -0.14 28.06
C GLY A 138 2.12 0.72 27.45
N ASN A 139 2.48 1.87 26.87
CA ASN A 139 1.51 2.80 26.29
C ASN A 139 1.09 2.43 24.86
N MET A 140 1.81 1.57 24.16
CA MET A 140 1.35 0.99 22.89
C MET A 140 -0.02 0.29 23.00
N LYS A 141 -0.37 -0.23 24.18
CA LYS A 141 -1.68 -0.86 24.44
C LYS A 141 -2.86 0.09 24.36
N GLU A 142 -2.63 1.39 24.36
CA GLU A 142 -3.67 2.40 24.18
C GLU A 142 -4.08 2.57 22.71
N HIS A 143 -3.32 2.00 21.76
CA HIS A 143 -3.57 1.98 20.32
C HIS A 143 -3.89 3.35 19.71
N ARG A 144 -3.16 4.40 20.16
CA ARG A 144 -3.33 5.75 19.62
C ARG A 144 -2.73 5.85 18.21
N SER A 145 -3.37 6.59 17.31
CA SER A 145 -2.87 6.85 15.96
C SER A 145 -1.44 7.40 15.95
N GLN A 146 -1.12 8.33 16.86
CA GLN A 146 0.23 8.87 17.01
C GLN A 146 1.28 7.79 17.28
N ASP A 147 0.95 6.81 18.13
CA ASP A 147 1.86 5.72 18.50
C ASP A 147 2.10 4.77 17.30
N PHE A 148 1.06 4.52 16.50
CA PHE A 148 1.17 3.78 15.26
C PHE A 148 2.15 4.43 14.28
N TRP A 149 1.97 5.72 14.01
CA TRP A 149 2.85 6.45 13.09
C TRP A 149 4.29 6.55 13.60
N THR A 150 4.46 6.74 14.91
CA THR A 150 5.78 6.69 15.55
C THR A 150 6.43 5.32 15.42
N LEU A 151 5.67 4.23 15.58
CA LEU A 151 6.16 2.87 15.41
C LEU A 151 6.63 2.63 13.97
N LEU A 152 5.84 3.04 12.96
CA LEU A 152 6.23 2.90 11.55
C LEU A 152 7.53 3.64 11.23
N LEU A 153 7.71 4.85 11.77
CA LEU A 153 8.96 5.61 11.62
C LEU A 153 10.12 4.93 12.35
N ALA A 154 9.92 4.48 13.58
CA ALA A 154 10.97 3.84 14.39
C ALA A 154 11.42 2.47 13.86
N THR A 155 10.54 1.78 13.15
CA THR A 155 10.80 0.45 12.58
C THR A 155 11.24 0.47 11.12
N GLY A 156 11.33 1.65 10.49
CA GLY A 156 11.84 1.80 9.12
C GLY A 156 10.81 1.61 8.01
N TYR A 157 9.51 1.52 8.33
CA TYR A 157 8.47 1.60 7.29
C TYR A 157 8.34 3.01 6.71
N LEU A 158 8.71 4.02 7.50
CA LEU A 158 8.73 5.41 7.09
C LEU A 158 10.14 5.98 7.27
N THR A 159 10.42 7.03 6.53
CA THR A 159 11.64 7.85 6.65
C THR A 159 11.27 9.32 6.69
N LEU A 160 12.13 10.13 7.28
CA LEU A 160 11.98 11.59 7.28
C LEU A 160 12.19 12.16 5.87
N VAL A 161 11.37 13.13 5.48
CA VAL A 161 11.64 13.96 4.30
C VAL A 161 12.70 15.00 4.64
N ASN A 162 12.55 15.66 5.81
CA ASN A 162 13.47 16.65 6.35
C ASN A 162 13.85 16.27 7.79
N SER A 163 15.07 16.58 8.19
CA SER A 163 15.60 16.24 9.52
C SER A 163 14.99 17.03 10.67
N SER A 164 14.42 18.20 10.38
CA SER A 164 13.86 19.10 11.41
C SER A 164 12.34 18.98 11.45
N PRO A 165 11.73 19.12 12.64
CA PRO A 165 10.28 19.17 12.80
C PRO A 165 9.68 20.38 12.08
N LYS A 166 8.40 20.28 11.70
CA LYS A 166 7.67 21.34 11.01
C LYS A 166 6.97 22.28 11.99
N GLY A 167 7.01 23.56 11.68
CA GLY A 167 6.27 24.61 12.41
C GLY A 167 6.80 24.92 13.81
N SER A 168 5.91 25.33 14.70
CA SER A 168 6.23 25.64 16.12
C SER A 168 6.16 24.40 17.02
N SER A 169 5.74 23.25 16.50
CA SER A 169 5.74 21.97 17.21
C SER A 169 7.07 21.26 17.00
N ASN A 170 7.71 20.86 18.09
CA ASN A 170 8.96 20.10 18.01
C ASN A 170 8.74 18.60 17.76
N THR A 171 7.52 18.16 17.50
CA THR A 171 7.14 16.74 17.37
C THR A 171 6.51 16.37 16.02
N THR A 172 6.14 17.35 15.19
CA THR A 172 5.52 17.10 13.88
C THR A 172 6.60 16.97 12.80
N TYR A 173 6.63 15.82 12.12
CA TYR A 173 7.59 15.53 11.05
C TYR A 173 6.88 15.19 9.76
N GLU A 174 7.50 15.57 8.63
CA GLU A 174 7.09 15.09 7.31
C GLU A 174 7.82 13.78 7.00
N VAL A 175 7.03 12.74 6.68
CA VAL A 175 7.53 11.39 6.43
C VAL A 175 7.00 10.83 5.12
N LYS A 176 7.73 9.87 4.57
CA LYS A 176 7.35 9.12 3.36
C LYS A 176 7.80 7.66 3.47
N ILE A 177 7.32 6.80 2.57
CA ILE A 177 7.90 5.47 2.38
C ILE A 177 9.29 5.63 1.76
N PRO A 178 10.34 4.97 2.30
CA PRO A 178 11.72 5.21 1.87
C PRO A 178 11.99 4.77 0.43
N ASN A 179 11.53 3.59 0.04
CA ASN A 179 11.92 2.95 -1.22
C ASN A 179 10.87 1.94 -1.71
N ARG A 180 11.15 1.33 -2.87
CA ARG A 180 10.23 0.39 -3.52
C ARG A 180 10.03 -0.90 -2.71
N GLU A 181 11.07 -1.43 -2.08
CA GLU A 181 10.98 -2.62 -1.24
C GLU A 181 9.98 -2.45 -0.10
N ILE A 182 10.10 -1.35 0.62
CA ILE A 182 9.19 -1.02 1.72
C ILE A 182 7.79 -0.69 1.22
N LEU A 183 7.66 -0.06 0.05
CA LEU A 183 6.34 0.18 -0.56
C LEU A 183 5.61 -1.14 -0.85
N GLU A 184 6.31 -2.13 -1.40
CA GLU A 184 5.71 -3.45 -1.66
C GLU A 184 5.35 -4.18 -0.36
N THR A 185 6.22 -4.13 0.65
CA THR A 185 5.92 -4.66 1.99
C THR A 185 4.73 -3.97 2.63
N PHE A 186 4.69 -2.64 2.54
CA PHE A 186 3.61 -1.83 3.10
C PHE A 186 2.26 -2.18 2.44
N LYS A 187 2.22 -2.27 1.11
CA LYS A 187 1.04 -2.72 0.35
C LYS A 187 0.59 -4.11 0.79
N THR A 188 1.51 -5.06 0.91
CA THR A 188 1.22 -6.44 1.32
C THR A 188 0.65 -6.49 2.75
N ASN A 189 1.20 -5.70 3.67
CA ASN A 189 0.71 -5.66 5.06
C ASN A 189 -0.65 -5.00 5.17
N ILE A 190 -0.91 -3.92 4.43
CA ILE A 190 -2.25 -3.31 4.34
C ILE A 190 -3.25 -4.34 3.76
N GLN A 191 -2.87 -5.04 2.70
CA GLN A 191 -3.69 -6.11 2.11
C GLN A 191 -3.96 -7.24 3.11
N ALA A 192 -2.93 -7.67 3.85
CA ALA A 192 -3.07 -8.70 4.89
C ALA A 192 -3.99 -8.24 6.03
N TYR A 193 -3.93 -6.97 6.42
CA TYR A 193 -4.84 -6.39 7.41
C TYR A 193 -6.31 -6.49 6.97
N PHE A 194 -6.60 -6.12 5.73
CA PHE A 194 -7.93 -6.31 5.18
C PHE A 194 -8.32 -7.79 5.08
N SER A 195 -7.32 -8.74 5.07
CA SER A 195 -7.55 -10.19 4.95
C SER A 195 -7.72 -10.91 6.28
N THR A 196 -6.95 -10.57 7.31
CA THR A 196 -6.79 -11.40 8.51
C THR A 196 -7.56 -10.91 9.74
N GLY A 197 -7.97 -9.63 9.74
CA GLY A 197 -8.64 -9.02 10.90
C GLY A 197 -10.05 -9.54 11.19
N ASN A 198 -10.70 -10.23 10.23
CA ASN A 198 -12.03 -10.81 10.44
C ASN A 198 -12.29 -11.95 9.45
N PRO A 199 -12.49 -13.22 9.90
CA PRO A 199 -12.87 -14.32 9.02
C PRO A 199 -14.10 -14.05 8.17
N SER A 200 -15.02 -13.20 8.66
CA SER A 200 -16.19 -12.74 7.90
C SER A 200 -15.80 -11.84 6.72
N TYR A 201 -14.62 -11.20 6.75
CA TYR A 201 -14.17 -10.31 5.68
C TYR A 201 -13.75 -11.09 4.43
N ALA A 202 -12.97 -12.16 4.59
CA ALA A 202 -12.59 -13.00 3.45
C ALA A 202 -13.82 -13.65 2.80
N GLN A 203 -14.81 -14.06 3.60
CA GLN A 203 -16.10 -14.55 3.09
C GLN A 203 -16.86 -13.45 2.36
N SER A 204 -16.90 -12.25 2.88
CA SER A 204 -17.53 -11.09 2.23
C SER A 204 -16.82 -10.72 0.92
N ALA A 205 -15.49 -10.76 0.89
CA ALA A 205 -14.70 -10.53 -0.32
C ALA A 205 -14.99 -11.56 -1.40
N GLN A 206 -15.04 -12.85 -1.04
CA GLN A 206 -15.43 -13.93 -1.96
C GLN A 206 -16.88 -13.75 -2.45
N ALA A 207 -17.81 -13.39 -1.57
CA ALA A 207 -19.19 -13.12 -1.93
C ALA A 207 -19.32 -11.97 -2.95
N ILE A 208 -18.54 -10.88 -2.76
CA ILE A 208 -18.48 -9.76 -3.71
C ILE A 208 -17.97 -10.24 -5.07
N VAL A 209 -16.88 -11.01 -5.11
CA VAL A 209 -16.34 -11.52 -6.38
C VAL A 209 -17.35 -12.47 -7.06
N HIS A 210 -17.99 -13.35 -6.32
CA HIS A 210 -19.05 -14.19 -6.88
C HIS A 210 -20.23 -13.38 -7.44
N ALA A 211 -20.65 -12.32 -6.75
CA ALA A 211 -21.69 -11.43 -7.24
C ALA A 211 -21.26 -10.68 -8.51
N ILE A 212 -20.00 -10.22 -8.59
CA ILE A 212 -19.40 -9.62 -9.78
C ILE A 212 -19.42 -10.60 -10.95
N LEU A 213 -18.90 -11.82 -10.79
CA LEU A 213 -18.85 -12.81 -11.84
C LEU A 213 -20.25 -13.24 -12.34
N ALA A 214 -21.25 -13.14 -11.48
CA ALA A 214 -22.64 -13.43 -11.80
C ALA A 214 -23.42 -12.22 -12.35
N GLY A 215 -22.83 -11.02 -12.45
CA GLY A 215 -23.50 -9.80 -12.93
C GLY A 215 -24.52 -9.20 -11.97
N ARG A 216 -24.49 -9.55 -10.67
CA ARG A 216 -25.49 -9.15 -9.68
C ARG A 216 -25.14 -7.81 -9.01
N THR A 217 -25.28 -6.71 -9.75
CA THR A 217 -24.86 -5.35 -9.33
C THR A 217 -25.46 -4.90 -8.00
N ASN A 218 -26.76 -5.17 -7.76
CA ASN A 218 -27.42 -4.82 -6.50
C ASN A 218 -26.78 -5.55 -5.30
N GLU A 219 -26.43 -6.82 -5.45
CA GLU A 219 -25.77 -7.59 -4.40
C GLU A 219 -24.35 -7.07 -4.14
N VAL A 220 -23.59 -6.74 -5.20
CA VAL A 220 -22.28 -6.10 -5.06
C VAL A 220 -22.38 -4.79 -4.28
N SER A 221 -23.37 -3.93 -4.62
CA SER A 221 -23.60 -2.67 -3.93
C SER A 221 -23.93 -2.88 -2.44
N VAL A 222 -24.81 -3.81 -2.11
CA VAL A 222 -25.19 -4.10 -0.71
C VAL A 222 -23.98 -4.62 0.09
N LEU A 223 -23.22 -5.54 -0.46
CA LEU A 223 -22.03 -6.11 0.19
C LEU A 223 -20.95 -5.04 0.41
N LEU A 224 -20.65 -4.21 -0.61
CA LEU A 224 -19.71 -3.10 -0.48
C LEU A 224 -20.14 -2.09 0.59
N LYS A 225 -21.42 -1.68 0.61
CA LYS A 225 -21.97 -0.78 1.64
C LYS A 225 -21.84 -1.38 3.04
N THR A 226 -22.05 -2.67 3.18
CA THR A 226 -21.94 -3.37 4.47
C THR A 226 -20.50 -3.33 4.98
N LEU A 227 -19.54 -3.59 4.11
CA LEU A 227 -18.12 -3.49 4.44
C LEU A 227 -17.71 -2.04 4.75
N LEU A 228 -18.08 -1.06 3.92
CA LEU A 228 -17.80 0.35 4.14
C LEU A 228 -18.30 0.84 5.51
N ARG A 229 -19.47 0.41 5.94
CA ARG A 229 -20.02 0.78 7.26
C ARG A 229 -19.20 0.24 8.43
N GLY A 230 -18.53 -0.89 8.24
CA GLY A 230 -17.64 -1.47 9.24
C GLY A 230 -16.29 -0.74 9.33
N PHE A 231 -15.84 -0.11 8.22
CA PHE A 231 -14.54 0.55 8.13
C PHE A 231 -14.57 2.05 8.44
N VAL A 232 -15.69 2.73 8.15
CA VAL A 232 -15.81 4.17 8.33
C VAL A 232 -16.53 4.46 9.65
N SER A 233 -15.84 4.98 10.65
CA SER A 233 -16.41 5.34 11.94
C SER A 233 -17.48 6.42 11.79
N VAL A 234 -18.52 6.36 12.61
CA VAL A 234 -19.63 7.34 12.61
C VAL A 234 -19.16 8.76 12.97
N ARG A 235 -18.04 8.90 13.70
CA ARG A 235 -17.47 10.20 14.07
C ARG A 235 -16.75 10.90 12.92
N ASP A 236 -16.21 10.15 11.96
CA ASP A 236 -15.31 10.68 10.92
C ASP A 236 -16.09 11.21 9.70
N THR A 237 -17.35 10.84 9.54
CA THR A 237 -18.21 11.29 8.43
C THR A 237 -18.70 12.74 8.53
N ALA A 238 -18.48 13.40 9.66
CA ALA A 238 -19.01 14.76 9.88
C ALA A 238 -18.17 15.88 9.24
N THR A 239 -16.90 15.64 8.87
CA THR A 239 -15.97 16.72 8.52
C THR A 239 -15.24 16.59 7.19
N LYS A 240 -15.02 15.38 6.61
CA LYS A 240 -14.40 15.20 5.28
C LYS A 240 -14.94 13.96 4.57
N THR A 241 -15.11 14.07 3.27
CA THR A 241 -15.50 12.96 2.40
C THR A 241 -14.24 12.20 1.97
N PRO A 242 -14.20 10.83 2.04
CA PRO A 242 -13.07 10.03 1.59
C PRO A 242 -12.69 10.34 0.14
N SER A 243 -11.39 10.32 -0.17
CA SER A 243 -10.88 10.56 -1.52
C SER A 243 -11.07 9.33 -2.43
N GLU A 244 -11.00 9.52 -3.74
CA GLU A 244 -11.03 8.44 -4.75
C GLU A 244 -9.99 7.34 -4.43
N ASN A 245 -8.80 7.74 -3.98
CA ASN A 245 -7.71 6.85 -3.61
C ASN A 245 -8.05 5.93 -2.42
N PHE A 246 -8.87 6.39 -1.47
CA PHE A 246 -9.36 5.56 -0.37
C PHE A 246 -10.18 4.38 -0.90
N TYR A 247 -11.15 4.64 -1.78
CA TYR A 247 -11.99 3.59 -2.34
C TYR A 247 -11.24 2.64 -3.24
N HIS A 248 -10.23 3.14 -3.97
CA HIS A 248 -9.33 2.31 -4.75
C HIS A 248 -8.55 1.34 -3.84
N GLY A 249 -7.96 1.84 -2.74
CA GLY A 249 -7.30 1.01 -1.72
C GLY A 249 -8.23 0.00 -1.06
N PHE A 250 -9.46 0.41 -0.74
CA PHE A 250 -10.51 -0.44 -0.17
C PHE A 250 -10.85 -1.61 -1.10
N LEU A 251 -11.07 -1.37 -2.40
CA LEU A 251 -11.33 -2.43 -3.38
C LEU A 251 -10.11 -3.32 -3.60
N ASN A 252 -8.89 -2.75 -3.63
CA ASN A 252 -7.65 -3.52 -3.71
C ASN A 252 -7.56 -4.52 -2.55
N GLY A 253 -7.92 -4.10 -1.34
CA GLY A 253 -8.01 -4.98 -0.17
C GLY A 253 -9.00 -6.14 -0.38
N ILE A 254 -10.21 -5.84 -0.85
CA ILE A 254 -11.26 -6.85 -1.12
C ILE A 254 -10.76 -7.89 -2.13
N PHE A 255 -10.25 -7.46 -3.28
CA PHE A 255 -9.84 -8.40 -4.34
C PHE A 255 -8.61 -9.22 -3.95
N SER A 256 -7.71 -8.68 -3.13
CA SER A 256 -6.58 -9.44 -2.60
C SER A 256 -7.00 -10.56 -1.64
N CYS A 257 -8.15 -10.41 -0.97
CA CYS A 257 -8.68 -11.39 -0.02
C CYS A 257 -9.56 -12.46 -0.67
N ALA A 258 -9.90 -12.30 -1.94
CA ALA A 258 -10.78 -13.23 -2.65
C ALA A 258 -10.11 -14.58 -3.02
N GLY A 259 -8.82 -14.75 -2.71
CA GLY A 259 -8.08 -15.99 -2.90
C GLY A 259 -8.01 -16.41 -4.38
N SER A 260 -8.27 -17.70 -4.66
CA SER A 260 -8.18 -18.26 -6.02
C SER A 260 -9.24 -17.74 -6.99
N LEU A 261 -10.25 -17.00 -6.52
CA LEU A 261 -11.26 -16.41 -7.41
C LEU A 261 -10.71 -15.25 -8.24
N VAL A 262 -9.61 -14.63 -7.79
CA VAL A 262 -8.96 -13.51 -8.46
C VAL A 262 -7.53 -13.89 -8.83
N SER A 263 -7.25 -13.92 -10.11
CA SER A 263 -5.92 -14.18 -10.67
C SER A 263 -5.50 -13.04 -11.59
N ASN A 264 -4.21 -12.91 -11.85
CA ASN A 264 -3.64 -11.85 -12.69
C ASN A 264 -4.17 -10.44 -12.34
N TYR A 265 -4.31 -10.20 -11.03
CA TYR A 265 -4.79 -8.93 -10.50
C TYR A 265 -3.83 -7.79 -10.86
N LYS A 266 -4.38 -6.70 -11.35
CA LYS A 266 -3.64 -5.47 -11.66
C LYS A 266 -4.42 -4.27 -11.16
N SER A 267 -3.74 -3.44 -10.39
CA SER A 267 -4.15 -2.09 -10.03
C SER A 267 -3.56 -1.14 -11.06
N GLN A 268 -4.36 -0.28 -11.63
CA GLN A 268 -4.00 0.67 -12.70
C GLN A 268 -3.30 0.00 -13.92
N PRO A 269 -3.89 -1.07 -14.50
CA PRO A 269 -3.30 -1.70 -15.68
C PRO A 269 -3.35 -0.77 -16.88
N GLU A 270 -2.22 -0.67 -17.58
CA GLU A 270 -2.18 -0.07 -18.90
C GLU A 270 -2.80 -1.04 -19.90
N ALA A 271 -3.87 -0.65 -20.56
CA ALA A 271 -4.48 -1.44 -21.62
C ALA A 271 -5.15 -0.53 -22.67
N GLY A 272 -4.84 -0.77 -23.94
CA GLY A 272 -5.34 0.07 -25.01
C GLY A 272 -4.85 1.51 -24.94
N ASN A 273 -5.77 2.47 -24.94
CA ASN A 273 -5.49 3.91 -24.93
C ASN A 273 -5.59 4.54 -23.52
N GLY A 274 -5.36 3.79 -22.44
CA GLY A 274 -5.41 4.35 -21.09
C GLY A 274 -5.28 3.32 -19.98
N TYR A 275 -5.51 3.77 -18.74
CA TYR A 275 -5.46 2.97 -17.53
C TYR A 275 -6.87 2.73 -17.00
N ALA A 276 -7.18 1.48 -16.57
CA ALA A 276 -8.30 1.20 -15.69
C ALA A 276 -7.85 1.31 -14.23
N ASP A 277 -8.80 1.44 -13.31
CA ASP A 277 -8.43 1.41 -11.90
C ASP A 277 -8.06 0.00 -11.45
N ILE A 278 -8.86 -1.00 -11.84
CA ILE A 278 -8.63 -2.40 -11.45
C ILE A 278 -8.95 -3.33 -12.62
N ALA A 279 -8.12 -4.34 -12.84
CA ALA A 279 -8.43 -5.47 -13.73
C ALA A 279 -7.96 -6.79 -13.13
N PHE A 280 -8.71 -7.86 -13.36
CA PHE A 280 -8.32 -9.21 -12.95
C PHE A 280 -8.95 -10.30 -13.83
N LEU A 281 -8.46 -11.51 -13.68
CA LEU A 281 -9.01 -12.71 -14.29
C LEU A 281 -9.64 -13.60 -13.21
N SER A 282 -10.69 -14.32 -13.59
CA SER A 282 -11.26 -15.39 -12.79
C SER A 282 -11.39 -16.66 -13.63
N GLU A 283 -10.88 -17.77 -13.10
CA GLU A 283 -11.05 -19.09 -13.72
C GLU A 283 -12.38 -19.70 -13.25
N THR A 284 -13.23 -20.05 -14.19
CA THR A 284 -14.53 -20.67 -13.88
C THR A 284 -14.67 -22.02 -14.60
N THR A 285 -15.65 -22.81 -14.24
CA THR A 285 -15.95 -24.07 -14.91
C THR A 285 -16.35 -23.89 -16.38
N THR A 286 -16.81 -22.70 -16.74
CA THR A 286 -17.23 -22.34 -18.11
C THR A 286 -16.17 -21.62 -18.91
N GLY A 287 -14.97 -21.41 -18.33
CA GLY A 287 -13.86 -20.71 -18.95
C GLY A 287 -13.40 -19.50 -18.16
N ARG A 288 -12.46 -18.78 -18.74
CA ARG A 288 -11.85 -17.59 -18.14
C ARG A 288 -12.72 -16.37 -18.34
N ILE A 289 -12.91 -15.58 -17.26
CA ILE A 289 -13.62 -14.32 -17.29
C ILE A 289 -12.62 -13.19 -17.00
N GLY A 290 -12.59 -12.17 -17.86
CA GLY A 290 -11.89 -10.90 -17.60
C GLY A 290 -12.83 -9.92 -16.94
N VAL A 291 -12.36 -9.21 -15.92
CA VAL A 291 -13.11 -8.16 -15.20
C VAL A 291 -12.33 -6.88 -15.22
N VAL A 292 -12.98 -5.77 -15.60
CA VAL A 292 -12.46 -4.41 -15.50
C VAL A 292 -13.38 -3.60 -14.60
N ILE A 293 -12.79 -2.80 -13.73
CA ILE A 293 -13.51 -1.91 -12.82
C ILE A 293 -12.93 -0.50 -12.95
N GLU A 294 -13.80 0.47 -13.13
CA GLU A 294 -13.49 1.89 -13.04
C GLU A 294 -14.21 2.46 -11.83
N ILE A 295 -13.51 3.30 -11.05
CA ILE A 295 -13.98 3.86 -9.80
C ILE A 295 -14.29 5.34 -10.01
N LYS A 296 -15.36 5.81 -9.42
CA LYS A 296 -15.68 7.24 -9.34
C LYS A 296 -16.01 7.61 -7.91
N TYR A 297 -15.80 8.87 -7.62
CA TYR A 297 -16.12 9.46 -6.35
C TYR A 297 -17.05 10.65 -6.53
N CYS A 298 -18.11 10.70 -5.73
CA CYS A 298 -19.06 11.82 -5.70
C CYS A 298 -19.12 12.46 -4.31
N LYS A 299 -19.40 13.74 -4.30
CA LYS A 299 -19.66 14.49 -3.05
C LYS A 299 -21.12 14.37 -2.63
N ASP A 300 -22.02 14.24 -3.60
CA ASP A 300 -23.45 14.12 -3.39
C ASP A 300 -23.91 12.68 -3.66
N PRO A 301 -24.67 12.06 -2.74
CA PRO A 301 -25.23 10.73 -2.97
C PRO A 301 -26.18 10.63 -4.18
N ASP A 302 -26.80 11.73 -4.58
CA ASP A 302 -27.72 11.78 -5.72
C ASP A 302 -26.98 11.59 -7.05
N ASP A 303 -25.66 11.90 -7.12
CA ASP A 303 -24.83 11.73 -8.29
C ASP A 303 -24.28 10.30 -8.48
N LEU A 304 -24.48 9.40 -7.53
CA LEU A 304 -23.84 8.09 -7.50
C LEU A 304 -24.12 7.24 -8.73
N TYR A 305 -25.35 7.19 -9.18
CA TYR A 305 -25.75 6.38 -10.34
C TYR A 305 -25.15 6.93 -11.65
N GLU A 306 -25.23 8.24 -11.85
CA GLU A 306 -24.68 8.92 -13.01
C GLU A 306 -23.15 8.74 -13.08
N ALA A 307 -22.46 8.85 -11.95
CA ALA A 307 -21.02 8.64 -11.88
C ALA A 307 -20.62 7.17 -12.17
N ALA A 308 -21.41 6.18 -11.74
CA ALA A 308 -21.18 4.78 -12.06
C ALA A 308 -21.37 4.50 -13.56
N GLU A 309 -22.39 5.08 -14.20
CA GLU A 309 -22.59 5.00 -15.65
C GLU A 309 -21.46 5.69 -16.44
N ALA A 310 -21.00 6.85 -15.98
CA ALA A 310 -19.85 7.53 -16.57
C ALA A 310 -18.57 6.69 -16.49
N ALA A 311 -18.37 5.93 -15.41
CA ALA A 311 -17.26 5.00 -15.28
C ALA A 311 -17.30 3.89 -16.36
N ILE A 312 -18.46 3.28 -16.60
CA ILE A 312 -18.64 2.29 -17.68
C ILE A 312 -18.33 2.90 -19.06
N SER A 313 -18.86 4.10 -19.30
CA SER A 313 -18.62 4.80 -20.57
C SER A 313 -17.13 5.05 -20.82
N GLN A 314 -16.38 5.33 -19.76
CA GLN A 314 -14.93 5.49 -19.82
C GLN A 314 -14.22 4.18 -20.18
N ILE A 315 -14.65 3.04 -19.66
CA ILE A 315 -14.08 1.72 -19.99
C ILE A 315 -14.28 1.43 -21.49
N HIS A 316 -15.48 1.61 -22.01
CA HIS A 316 -15.78 1.35 -23.43
C HIS A 316 -14.92 2.16 -24.40
N GLY A 317 -14.54 3.38 -24.00
CA GLY A 317 -13.67 4.24 -24.82
C GLY A 317 -12.19 3.84 -24.84
N LYS A 318 -11.73 2.97 -23.93
CA LYS A 318 -10.30 2.68 -23.71
C LYS A 318 -9.78 1.37 -24.35
N GLY A 319 -10.62 0.56 -24.99
CA GLY A 319 -10.17 -0.61 -25.76
C GLY A 319 -9.69 -1.83 -24.95
N TYR A 320 -10.23 -2.04 -23.74
CA TYR A 320 -9.86 -3.19 -22.89
C TYR A 320 -10.24 -4.55 -23.49
N GLY A 321 -11.13 -4.60 -24.47
CA GLY A 321 -11.54 -5.83 -25.14
C GLY A 321 -10.35 -6.61 -25.70
N ALA A 322 -9.48 -5.96 -26.44
CA ALA A 322 -8.31 -6.58 -27.07
C ALA A 322 -7.28 -7.10 -26.04
N TYR A 323 -7.16 -6.47 -24.88
CA TYR A 323 -6.31 -6.96 -23.80
C TYR A 323 -6.77 -8.32 -23.28
N PHE A 324 -8.07 -8.48 -23.01
CA PHE A 324 -8.62 -9.74 -22.53
C PHE A 324 -8.72 -10.82 -23.62
N ASP A 325 -8.85 -10.45 -24.91
CA ASP A 325 -8.80 -11.40 -26.02
C ASP A 325 -7.43 -12.08 -26.08
N LYS A 326 -6.33 -11.34 -25.91
CA LYS A 326 -4.97 -11.88 -25.82
C LYS A 326 -4.78 -12.84 -24.63
N LEU A 327 -5.56 -12.68 -23.57
CA LEU A 327 -5.54 -13.52 -22.38
C LEU A 327 -6.52 -14.69 -22.45
N GLY A 328 -7.22 -14.86 -23.58
CA GLY A 328 -8.14 -15.95 -23.80
C GLY A 328 -9.42 -15.89 -22.97
N CYS A 329 -9.96 -14.68 -22.74
CA CYS A 329 -11.20 -14.49 -21.98
C CYS A 329 -12.40 -14.44 -22.92
N PRO A 330 -13.23 -15.50 -22.98
CA PRO A 330 -14.45 -15.48 -23.81
C PRO A 330 -15.53 -14.56 -23.25
N ARG A 331 -15.48 -14.24 -21.97
CA ARG A 331 -16.41 -13.32 -21.33
C ARG A 331 -15.65 -12.17 -20.65
N LYS A 332 -16.11 -10.94 -20.83
CA LYS A 332 -15.45 -9.73 -20.36
C LYS A 332 -16.47 -8.83 -19.67
N LEU A 333 -16.41 -8.79 -18.36
CA LEU A 333 -17.30 -7.98 -17.54
C LEU A 333 -16.67 -6.62 -17.26
N VAL A 334 -17.48 -5.58 -17.34
CA VAL A 334 -17.09 -4.21 -16.97
C VAL A 334 -17.97 -3.73 -15.84
N TYR A 335 -17.37 -3.01 -14.90
CA TYR A 335 -18.04 -2.46 -13.73
C TYR A 335 -17.67 -1.00 -13.55
N GLY A 336 -18.69 -0.15 -13.40
CA GLY A 336 -18.57 1.20 -12.88
C GLY A 336 -19.00 1.20 -11.42
N ILE A 337 -18.13 1.61 -10.52
CA ILE A 337 -18.41 1.70 -9.09
C ILE A 337 -18.19 3.13 -8.64
N ALA A 338 -19.27 3.80 -8.25
CA ALA A 338 -19.20 5.14 -7.69
C ALA A 338 -19.41 5.08 -6.18
N PHE A 339 -18.62 5.86 -5.45
CA PHE A 339 -18.66 5.95 -3.99
C PHE A 339 -19.00 7.37 -3.53
N CYS A 340 -19.80 7.45 -2.46
CA CYS A 340 -20.04 8.68 -1.72
C CYS A 340 -20.10 8.34 -0.22
N ARG A 341 -19.06 8.69 0.54
CA ARG A 341 -18.97 8.35 1.98
C ARG A 341 -19.12 6.83 2.23
N LYS A 342 -20.21 6.41 2.87
CA LYS A 342 -20.55 5.00 3.19
C LYS A 342 -21.49 4.36 2.19
N ASP A 343 -21.78 5.07 1.11
CA ASP A 343 -22.70 4.62 0.08
C ASP A 343 -22.01 4.39 -1.25
N CYS A 344 -22.57 3.54 -2.09
CA CYS A 344 -22.07 3.31 -3.43
C CYS A 344 -23.18 2.90 -4.40
N ALA A 345 -22.98 3.21 -5.68
CA ALA A 345 -23.74 2.63 -6.77
C ALA A 345 -22.83 1.78 -7.65
N VAL A 346 -23.37 0.71 -8.19
CA VAL A 346 -22.68 -0.24 -9.05
C VAL A 346 -23.48 -0.45 -10.32
N THR A 347 -22.85 -0.23 -11.46
CA THR A 347 -23.40 -0.55 -12.78
C THR A 347 -22.48 -1.55 -13.46
N SER A 348 -23.00 -2.34 -14.40
CA SER A 348 -22.21 -3.33 -15.13
C SER A 348 -22.61 -3.43 -16.60
N GLY A 349 -21.68 -3.94 -17.38
CA GLY A 349 -21.86 -4.27 -18.78
C GLY A 349 -20.93 -5.39 -19.21
N GLU A 350 -20.96 -5.72 -20.48
CA GLU A 350 -20.03 -6.68 -21.11
C GLU A 350 -19.35 -6.01 -22.31
N LEU A 351 -18.06 -6.31 -22.53
CA LEU A 351 -17.37 -5.91 -23.75
C LEU A 351 -17.62 -6.94 -24.85
N PRO A 352 -17.85 -6.50 -26.10
CA PRO A 352 -18.04 -7.38 -27.22
C PRO A 352 -16.77 -8.19 -27.52
N HIS A 353 -16.94 -9.33 -28.18
CA HIS A 353 -15.83 -10.11 -28.72
C HIS A 353 -15.21 -9.36 -29.90
N GLY A 354 -13.88 -9.18 -29.91
CA GLY A 354 -13.13 -8.71 -31.06
C GLY A 354 -13.20 -7.18 -31.34
N SER A 355 -13.38 -6.35 -30.31
CA SER A 355 -13.29 -4.88 -30.44
C SER A 355 -11.94 -4.34 -29.99
#